data_5bb6c86a1c59be88213b18549dd83cd4
#
_entry.id   5bb6c86a1c59be88213b18549dd83cd4
#
_cell.length_a   1.000
_cell.length_b   1.000
_cell.length_c   1.000
_cell.angle_alpha   90.00
_cell.angle_beta   90.00
_cell.angle_gamma   90.00
#
_symmetry.space_group_name_H-M   'P 1'
#
loop_
_entity.id
_entity.type
_entity.pdbx_description
1 polymer ?
#
loop_
_entity_poly.entity_id
_entity_poly.type
_entity_poly.pdbx_seq_one_letter_code
_entity_poly.pdbx_strand_id
1 'polypeptide(L)'
;MEKLQGKWLVAVSSGPDSMALLQMCIDAGIDCAVAHVNYHHRPEADEEENYIRSFCVKREIPIFVHNDPFAYTGNFEAAARELRYRFFIEIVRREGYQGVLIGHHQDDLLETYIMQETKNIVPEYYGLREEMLMHGVLFKRPLLHMTKEELVTYCKEHALQYYIDATNLSDEYTRNQIRHEIVEPMNTFERTAYLREIKQRNAIMQERRCRVKTYIREEKILLETYRALSQDDR
;
A
#
# COMPACT_ATOMS: atom_id res chain seq x y z
N MET A 1 12.26 -5.46 -10.12
CA MET A 1 12.22 -5.33 -8.64
C MET A 1 13.65 -5.29 -8.14
N GLU A 2 13.98 -4.37 -7.22
CA GLU A 2 15.27 -4.43 -6.50
C GLU A 2 15.42 -5.81 -5.84
N LYS A 3 16.66 -6.32 -5.75
CA LYS A 3 16.93 -7.58 -5.03
C LYS A 3 16.59 -7.40 -3.55
N LEU A 4 15.35 -7.73 -3.18
CA LEU A 4 14.94 -7.81 -1.80
C LEU A 4 15.69 -8.98 -1.14
N GLN A 5 16.51 -8.69 -0.14
CA GLN A 5 17.23 -9.72 0.61
C GLN A 5 16.38 -10.24 1.77
N GLY A 6 16.57 -11.51 2.13
CA GLY A 6 15.86 -12.15 3.25
C GLY A 6 14.45 -12.61 2.87
N LYS A 7 13.68 -12.98 3.89
CA LYS A 7 12.33 -13.54 3.75
C LYS A 7 11.27 -12.47 3.88
N TRP A 8 10.30 -12.44 2.98
CA TRP A 8 9.26 -11.42 2.94
C TRP A 8 7.87 -12.02 3.06
N LEU A 9 6.96 -11.31 3.73
CA LEU A 9 5.55 -11.64 3.77
C LEU A 9 4.83 -10.86 2.67
N VAL A 10 4.16 -11.53 1.73
CA VAL A 10 3.39 -10.90 0.65
C VAL A 10 1.92 -10.86 1.05
N ALA A 11 1.34 -9.67 1.13
CA ALA A 11 -0.09 -9.49 1.38
C ALA A 11 -0.88 -9.77 0.09
N VAL A 12 -1.70 -10.82 0.08
CA VAL A 12 -2.45 -11.26 -1.10
C VAL A 12 -3.95 -11.24 -0.81
N SER A 13 -4.69 -10.49 -1.62
CA SER A 13 -6.14 -10.34 -1.55
C SER A 13 -6.90 -11.07 -2.68
N SER A 14 -6.21 -11.91 -3.48
CA SER A 14 -6.72 -12.49 -4.73
C SER A 14 -6.97 -11.50 -5.89
N GLY A 15 -6.91 -10.21 -5.66
CA GLY A 15 -6.99 -9.20 -6.72
C GLY A 15 -5.75 -9.19 -7.62
N PRO A 16 -5.85 -8.62 -8.86
CA PRO A 16 -4.78 -8.69 -9.85
C PRO A 16 -3.46 -8.09 -9.35
N ASP A 17 -3.49 -6.99 -8.59
CA ASP A 17 -2.30 -6.32 -8.09
C ASP A 17 -1.49 -7.19 -7.13
N SER A 18 -2.19 -7.85 -6.21
CA SER A 18 -1.57 -8.74 -5.23
C SER A 18 -1.09 -10.05 -5.86
N MET A 19 -1.81 -10.58 -6.85
CA MET A 19 -1.39 -11.78 -7.59
C MET A 19 -0.20 -11.48 -8.49
N ALA A 20 -0.18 -10.33 -9.17
CA ALA A 20 0.98 -9.87 -9.93
C ALA A 20 2.21 -9.71 -9.02
N LEU A 21 2.06 -9.05 -7.85
CA LEU A 21 3.14 -8.90 -6.88
C LEU A 21 3.71 -10.25 -6.45
N LEU A 22 2.85 -11.20 -6.10
CA LEU A 22 3.28 -12.53 -5.69
C LEU A 22 4.06 -13.24 -6.80
N GLN A 23 3.54 -13.24 -8.03
CA GLN A 23 4.22 -13.86 -9.16
C GLN A 23 5.56 -13.18 -9.46
N MET A 24 5.63 -11.85 -9.43
CA MET A 24 6.88 -11.10 -9.60
C MET A 24 7.91 -11.43 -8.51
N CYS A 25 7.47 -11.70 -7.28
CA CYS A 25 8.37 -12.17 -6.21
C CYS A 25 8.92 -13.56 -6.53
N ILE A 26 8.09 -14.47 -7.02
CA ILE A 26 8.49 -15.82 -7.43
C ILE A 26 9.49 -15.76 -8.56
N ASP A 27 9.20 -15.00 -9.62
CA ASP A 27 10.04 -14.86 -10.81
C ASP A 27 11.42 -14.23 -10.48
N ALA A 28 11.44 -13.35 -9.48
CA ALA A 28 12.67 -12.74 -8.97
C ALA A 28 13.44 -13.64 -7.99
N GLY A 29 12.92 -14.83 -7.65
CA GLY A 29 13.54 -15.74 -6.68
C GLY A 29 13.59 -15.20 -5.26
N ILE A 30 12.61 -14.36 -4.89
CA ILE A 30 12.50 -13.81 -3.53
C ILE A 30 11.90 -14.89 -2.63
N ASP A 31 12.60 -15.20 -1.53
CA ASP A 31 12.07 -16.09 -0.48
C ASP A 31 10.87 -15.39 0.19
N CYS A 32 9.66 -15.91 -0.02
CA CYS A 32 8.45 -15.28 0.45
C CYS A 32 7.41 -16.27 0.97
N ALA A 33 6.53 -15.75 1.82
CA ALA A 33 5.29 -16.41 2.24
C ALA A 33 4.11 -15.50 1.93
N VAL A 34 2.92 -16.06 1.89
CA VAL A 34 1.66 -15.33 1.64
C VAL A 34 0.92 -15.08 2.95
N ALA A 35 0.37 -13.88 3.11
CA ALA A 35 -0.65 -13.58 4.12
C ALA A 35 -1.96 -13.19 3.42
N HIS A 36 -3.04 -13.90 3.73
CA HIS A 36 -4.38 -13.66 3.22
C HIS A 36 -5.35 -13.45 4.38
N VAL A 37 -6.33 -12.55 4.21
CA VAL A 37 -7.41 -12.34 5.17
C VAL A 37 -8.73 -12.56 4.47
N ASN A 38 -9.48 -13.57 4.90
CA ASN A 38 -10.85 -13.81 4.49
C ASN A 38 -11.80 -13.23 5.54
N TYR A 39 -12.61 -12.26 5.16
CA TYR A 39 -13.59 -11.61 6.06
C TYR A 39 -14.96 -12.31 6.04
N HIS A 40 -15.16 -13.31 5.19
CA HIS A 40 -16.46 -13.94 4.94
C HIS A 40 -17.58 -12.94 4.63
N HIS A 41 -17.22 -11.81 4.01
CA HIS A 41 -18.17 -10.72 3.73
C HIS A 41 -18.99 -10.95 2.47
N ARG A 42 -18.56 -11.85 1.61
CA ARG A 42 -19.20 -12.19 0.34
C ARG A 42 -19.04 -13.69 0.02
N PRO A 43 -19.96 -14.28 -0.78
CA PRO A 43 -19.91 -15.70 -1.07
C PRO A 43 -18.61 -16.16 -1.76
N GLU A 44 -18.02 -15.30 -2.59
CA GLU A 44 -16.83 -15.60 -3.38
C GLU A 44 -15.54 -15.63 -2.51
N ALA A 45 -15.56 -15.09 -1.29
CA ALA A 45 -14.39 -14.98 -0.43
C ALA A 45 -13.75 -16.34 -0.10
N ASP A 46 -14.56 -17.38 0.06
CA ASP A 46 -14.07 -18.73 0.33
C ASP A 46 -13.45 -19.38 -0.94
N GLU A 47 -13.98 -19.07 -2.12
CA GLU A 47 -13.40 -19.53 -3.40
C GLU A 47 -12.04 -18.86 -3.64
N GLU A 48 -11.93 -17.58 -3.32
CA GLU A 48 -10.68 -16.81 -3.40
C GLU A 48 -9.62 -17.38 -2.47
N GLU A 49 -9.95 -17.65 -1.21
CA GLU A 49 -9.07 -18.29 -0.25
C GLU A 49 -8.60 -19.66 -0.75
N ASN A 50 -9.52 -20.49 -1.23
CA ASN A 50 -9.21 -21.83 -1.77
C ASN A 50 -8.28 -21.74 -2.98
N TYR A 51 -8.47 -20.75 -3.85
CA TYR A 51 -7.60 -20.51 -4.98
C TYR A 51 -6.17 -20.14 -4.52
N ILE A 52 -6.03 -19.17 -3.60
CA ILE A 52 -4.72 -18.75 -3.09
C ILE A 52 -4.01 -19.92 -2.39
N ARG A 53 -4.71 -20.69 -1.57
CA ARG A 53 -4.14 -21.89 -0.92
C ARG A 53 -3.62 -22.89 -1.95
N SER A 54 -4.44 -23.19 -2.98
CA SER A 54 -4.04 -24.10 -4.06
C SER A 54 -2.85 -23.57 -4.86
N PHE A 55 -2.80 -22.27 -5.12
CA PHE A 55 -1.69 -21.59 -5.78
C PHE A 55 -0.39 -21.73 -5.00
N CYS A 56 -0.45 -21.50 -3.69
CA CYS A 56 0.70 -21.60 -2.78
C CYS A 56 1.18 -23.05 -2.62
N VAL A 57 0.27 -24.02 -2.43
CA VAL A 57 0.61 -25.44 -2.31
C VAL A 57 1.35 -25.95 -3.54
N LYS A 58 0.87 -25.64 -4.75
CA LYS A 58 1.52 -26.05 -6.02
C LYS A 58 2.93 -25.48 -6.17
N ARG A 59 3.30 -24.45 -5.45
CA ARG A 59 4.60 -23.76 -5.54
C ARG A 59 5.45 -23.88 -4.26
N GLU A 60 4.97 -24.66 -3.29
CA GLU A 60 5.62 -24.85 -2.00
C GLU A 60 5.86 -23.55 -1.24
N ILE A 61 4.94 -22.56 -1.39
CA ILE A 61 4.99 -21.27 -0.73
C ILE A 61 4.22 -21.35 0.59
N PRO A 62 4.82 -21.01 1.74
CA PRO A 62 4.09 -20.93 2.99
C PRO A 62 2.95 -19.93 2.93
N ILE A 63 1.79 -20.26 3.50
CA ILE A 63 0.63 -19.38 3.53
C ILE A 63 0.05 -19.28 4.94
N PHE A 64 -0.23 -18.06 5.38
CA PHE A 64 -0.94 -17.73 6.61
C PHE A 64 -2.29 -17.13 6.22
N VAL A 65 -3.35 -17.66 6.78
CA VAL A 65 -4.71 -17.19 6.51
C VAL A 65 -5.38 -16.82 7.81
N HIS A 66 -5.94 -15.62 7.85
CA HIS A 66 -6.90 -15.23 8.88
C HIS A 66 -8.30 -15.38 8.31
N ASN A 67 -9.08 -16.28 8.88
CA ASN A 67 -10.46 -16.59 8.46
C ASN A 67 -11.41 -16.72 9.67
N ASP A 68 -11.04 -16.16 10.82
CA ASP A 68 -11.93 -16.10 11.96
C ASP A 68 -13.08 -15.11 11.72
N PRO A 69 -14.25 -15.32 12.30
CA PRO A 69 -15.36 -14.39 12.22
C PRO A 69 -14.95 -12.97 12.60
N PHE A 70 -15.18 -12.02 11.70
CA PHE A 70 -14.81 -10.62 11.88
C PHE A 70 -15.99 -9.78 12.37
N ALA A 71 -16.01 -9.51 13.68
CA ALA A 71 -16.95 -8.58 14.28
C ALA A 71 -16.35 -7.15 14.28
N TYR A 72 -17.10 -6.19 13.79
CA TYR A 72 -16.69 -4.79 13.75
C TYR A 72 -17.83 -3.85 14.16
N THR A 73 -17.49 -2.64 14.60
CA THR A 73 -18.41 -1.54 14.84
C THR A 73 -17.98 -0.33 14.01
N GLY A 74 -18.92 0.37 13.39
CA GLY A 74 -18.63 1.53 12.56
C GLY A 74 -18.23 1.17 11.12
N ASN A 75 -17.18 1.80 10.60
CA ASN A 75 -16.75 1.60 9.21
C ASN A 75 -16.01 0.28 9.04
N PHE A 76 -16.55 -0.59 8.15
CA PHE A 76 -15.98 -1.91 7.84
C PHE A 76 -14.55 -1.80 7.31
N GLU A 77 -14.28 -0.88 6.39
CA GLU A 77 -12.98 -0.77 5.74
C GLU A 77 -11.88 -0.37 6.71
N ALA A 78 -12.17 0.58 7.59
CA ALA A 78 -11.23 1.00 8.63
C ALA A 78 -10.91 -0.16 9.56
N ALA A 79 -11.92 -0.89 10.01
CA ALA A 79 -11.75 -2.05 10.88
C ALA A 79 -11.04 -3.22 10.17
N ALA A 80 -11.39 -3.51 8.92
CA ALA A 80 -10.75 -4.52 8.10
C ALA A 80 -9.28 -4.19 7.83
N ARG A 81 -8.97 -2.90 7.58
CA ARG A 81 -7.60 -2.41 7.43
C ARG A 81 -6.80 -2.63 8.72
N GLU A 82 -7.33 -2.27 9.86
CA GLU A 82 -6.67 -2.46 11.15
C GLU A 82 -6.38 -3.93 11.43
N LEU A 83 -7.36 -4.81 11.21
CA LEU A 83 -7.21 -6.26 11.33
C LEU A 83 -6.08 -6.78 10.44
N ARG A 84 -6.07 -6.41 9.16
CA ARG A 84 -5.03 -6.83 8.20
C ARG A 84 -3.64 -6.45 8.68
N TYR A 85 -3.44 -5.18 9.05
CA TYR A 85 -2.10 -4.72 9.47
C TYR A 85 -1.67 -5.39 10.77
N ARG A 86 -2.56 -5.59 11.73
CA ARG A 86 -2.28 -6.33 12.98
C ARG A 86 -1.86 -7.76 12.69
N PHE A 87 -2.60 -8.47 11.85
CA PHE A 87 -2.30 -9.83 11.43
C PHE A 87 -0.93 -9.93 10.74
N PHE A 88 -0.64 -9.05 9.80
CA PHE A 88 0.65 -9.04 9.13
C PHE A 88 1.82 -8.77 10.09
N ILE A 89 1.67 -7.82 11.00
CA ILE A 89 2.67 -7.50 12.02
C ILE A 89 2.94 -8.69 12.94
N GLU A 90 1.89 -9.39 13.35
CA GLU A 90 1.99 -10.58 14.18
C GLU A 90 2.80 -11.68 13.48
N ILE A 91 2.49 -12.00 12.22
CA ILE A 91 3.22 -13.01 11.45
C ILE A 91 4.69 -12.62 11.30
N VAL A 92 4.96 -11.37 10.88
CA VAL A 92 6.33 -10.90 10.68
C VAL A 92 7.16 -11.07 11.95
N ARG A 93 6.60 -10.73 13.12
CA ARG A 93 7.30 -10.87 14.40
C ARG A 93 7.49 -12.31 14.82
N ARG A 94 6.46 -13.15 14.64
CA ARG A 94 6.49 -14.57 15.06
C ARG A 94 7.43 -15.40 14.20
N GLU A 95 7.39 -15.18 12.90
CA GLU A 95 8.14 -16.00 11.91
C GLU A 95 9.47 -15.38 11.49
N GLY A 96 9.77 -14.14 11.91
CA GLY A 96 11.05 -13.49 11.63
C GLY A 96 11.21 -12.99 10.18
N TYR A 97 10.11 -12.59 9.50
CA TYR A 97 10.19 -11.98 8.19
C TYR A 97 10.80 -10.57 8.25
N GLN A 98 11.44 -10.12 7.17
CA GLN A 98 12.03 -8.78 7.06
C GLN A 98 10.97 -7.67 7.06
N GLY A 99 9.77 -7.98 6.57
CA GLY A 99 8.66 -7.06 6.47
C GLY A 99 7.56 -7.58 5.56
N VAL A 100 6.67 -6.68 5.15
CA VAL A 100 5.48 -6.98 4.34
C VAL A 100 5.58 -6.28 2.99
N LEU A 101 5.29 -7.01 1.91
CA LEU A 101 5.12 -6.47 0.57
C LEU A 101 3.63 -6.29 0.29
N ILE A 102 3.23 -5.09 -0.16
CA ILE A 102 1.83 -4.75 -0.47
C ILE A 102 1.73 -4.33 -1.93
N GLY A 103 0.70 -4.82 -2.62
CA GLY A 103 0.44 -4.58 -4.03
C GLY A 103 -0.18 -3.21 -4.37
N HIS A 104 0.16 -2.14 -3.63
CA HIS A 104 -0.24 -0.80 -4.04
C HIS A 104 0.55 -0.36 -5.28
N HIS A 105 -0.15 0.28 -6.22
CA HIS A 105 0.39 0.67 -7.52
C HIS A 105 0.26 2.18 -7.80
N GLN A 106 0.60 2.62 -8.99
CA GLN A 106 0.65 4.04 -9.35
C GLN A 106 -0.73 4.73 -9.21
N ASP A 107 -1.80 4.03 -9.57
CA ASP A 107 -3.15 4.59 -9.48
C ASP A 107 -3.55 4.84 -8.02
N ASP A 108 -3.19 3.92 -7.09
CA ASP A 108 -3.39 4.14 -5.64
C ASP A 108 -2.62 5.37 -5.12
N LEU A 109 -1.41 5.60 -5.65
CA LEU A 109 -0.60 6.78 -5.32
C LEU A 109 -1.31 8.06 -5.76
N LEU A 110 -1.82 8.09 -7.00
CA LEU A 110 -2.55 9.24 -7.57
C LEU A 110 -3.87 9.47 -6.86
N GLU A 111 -4.68 8.42 -6.64
CA GLU A 111 -5.93 8.50 -5.87
C GLU A 111 -5.69 9.11 -4.49
N THR A 112 -4.67 8.63 -3.78
CA THR A 112 -4.35 9.12 -2.44
C THR A 112 -3.94 10.59 -2.47
N TYR A 113 -3.13 11.00 -3.45
CA TYR A 113 -2.72 12.38 -3.63
C TYR A 113 -3.91 13.30 -3.90
N ILE A 114 -4.77 12.93 -4.85
CA ILE A 114 -5.95 13.71 -5.22
C ILE A 114 -6.92 13.83 -4.03
N MET A 115 -7.11 12.75 -3.26
CA MET A 115 -7.91 12.81 -2.02
C MET A 115 -7.34 13.79 -0.99
N GLN A 116 -6.02 13.85 -0.85
CA GLN A 116 -5.36 14.80 0.06
C GLN A 116 -5.59 16.25 -0.41
N GLU A 117 -5.46 16.52 -1.70
CA GLU A 117 -5.72 17.83 -2.28
C GLU A 117 -7.19 18.25 -2.14
N THR A 118 -8.12 17.36 -2.48
CA THR A 118 -9.57 17.63 -2.38
C THR A 118 -9.99 17.97 -0.95
N LYS A 119 -9.37 17.34 0.04
CA LYS A 119 -9.64 17.60 1.47
C LYS A 119 -8.85 18.78 2.05
N ASN A 120 -8.01 19.46 1.26
CA ASN A 120 -7.09 20.52 1.70
C ASN A 120 -6.22 20.09 2.90
N ILE A 121 -5.81 18.83 2.93
CA ILE A 121 -4.95 18.28 3.99
C ILE A 121 -3.49 18.54 3.62
N VAL A 122 -2.73 19.10 4.54
CA VAL A 122 -1.25 19.11 4.46
C VAL A 122 -0.74 17.84 5.13
N PRO A 123 -0.45 16.77 4.36
CA PRO A 123 -0.04 15.50 4.93
C PRO A 123 1.43 15.51 5.29
N GLU A 124 1.86 14.57 6.08
CA GLU A 124 3.28 14.34 6.27
C GLU A 124 4.03 13.89 5.01
N TYR A 125 3.32 13.30 4.04
CA TYR A 125 3.82 12.83 2.76
C TYR A 125 2.67 12.80 1.77
N TYR A 126 2.87 13.40 0.61
CA TYR A 126 1.88 13.42 -0.46
C TYR A 126 1.85 12.08 -1.21
N GLY A 127 0.64 11.53 -1.39
CA GLY A 127 0.44 10.21 -1.97
C GLY A 127 0.87 9.07 -1.02
N LEU A 128 1.47 8.02 -1.58
CA LEU A 128 1.92 6.83 -0.86
C LEU A 128 3.46 6.74 -0.84
N ARG A 129 4.03 6.40 0.32
CA ARG A 129 5.47 6.11 0.44
C ARG A 129 5.78 4.72 -0.11
N GLU A 130 6.91 4.58 -0.78
CA GLU A 130 7.41 3.26 -1.19
C GLU A 130 7.65 2.34 0.01
N GLU A 131 8.14 2.92 1.10
CA GLU A 131 8.43 2.22 2.35
C GLU A 131 7.80 2.93 3.54
N MET A 132 7.33 2.16 4.50
CA MET A 132 6.75 2.67 5.74
C MET A 132 7.10 1.73 6.89
N LEU A 133 7.57 2.31 8.00
CA LEU A 133 7.74 1.58 9.25
C LEU A 133 6.49 1.75 10.12
N MET A 134 5.83 0.65 10.46
CA MET A 134 4.65 0.65 11.33
C MET A 134 4.86 -0.36 12.45
N HIS A 135 4.78 0.10 13.70
CA HIS A 135 5.03 -0.73 14.89
C HIS A 135 6.31 -1.58 14.82
N GLY A 136 7.38 -1.02 14.23
CA GLY A 136 8.66 -1.71 14.09
C GLY A 136 8.75 -2.71 12.92
N VAL A 137 7.69 -2.87 12.13
CA VAL A 137 7.66 -3.72 10.93
C VAL A 137 7.74 -2.85 9.67
N LEU A 138 8.59 -3.27 8.73
CA LEU A 138 8.77 -2.60 7.45
C LEU A 138 7.71 -3.05 6.44
N PHE A 139 7.01 -2.09 5.85
CA PHE A 139 6.07 -2.30 4.75
C PHE A 139 6.63 -1.68 3.48
N LYS A 140 6.70 -2.44 2.39
CA LYS A 140 7.16 -1.97 1.08
C LYS A 140 6.06 -2.09 0.03
N ARG A 141 6.09 -1.17 -0.94
CA ARG A 141 5.17 -1.12 -2.08
C ARG A 141 5.94 -1.14 -3.39
N PRO A 142 6.41 -2.33 -3.83
CA PRO A 142 7.30 -2.42 -4.99
C PRO A 142 6.64 -2.00 -6.31
N LEU A 143 5.30 -1.99 -6.36
CA LEU A 143 4.53 -1.74 -7.58
C LEU A 143 4.11 -0.26 -7.76
N LEU A 144 4.55 0.67 -6.91
CA LEU A 144 4.13 2.09 -6.99
C LEU A 144 4.50 2.79 -8.31
N HIS A 145 5.40 2.23 -9.09
CA HIS A 145 5.78 2.74 -10.41
C HIS A 145 4.99 2.12 -11.57
N MET A 146 4.21 1.07 -11.31
CA MET A 146 3.40 0.36 -12.30
C MET A 146 1.96 0.86 -12.28
N THR A 147 1.34 0.92 -13.46
CA THR A 147 -0.08 1.24 -13.60
C THR A 147 -0.93 0.00 -13.37
N LYS A 148 -2.22 0.21 -13.11
CA LYS A 148 -3.21 -0.89 -13.01
C LYS A 148 -3.26 -1.72 -14.30
N GLU A 149 -3.21 -1.05 -15.45
CA GLU A 149 -3.26 -1.70 -16.76
C GLU A 149 -2.06 -2.63 -16.98
N GLU A 150 -0.85 -2.18 -16.62
CA GLU A 150 0.36 -3.01 -16.70
C GLU A 150 0.25 -4.25 -15.82
N LEU A 151 -0.30 -4.13 -14.60
CA LEU A 151 -0.49 -5.27 -13.69
C LEU A 151 -1.52 -6.27 -14.20
N VAL A 152 -2.64 -5.80 -14.75
CA VAL A 152 -3.65 -6.66 -15.38
C VAL A 152 -3.07 -7.37 -16.62
N THR A 153 -2.29 -6.66 -17.42
CA THR A 153 -1.59 -7.24 -18.58
C THR A 153 -0.62 -8.32 -18.14
N TYR A 154 0.19 -8.03 -17.13
CA TYR A 154 1.12 -9.01 -16.54
C TYR A 154 0.38 -10.27 -16.05
N CYS A 155 -0.76 -10.13 -15.37
CA CYS A 155 -1.56 -11.28 -14.95
C CYS A 155 -2.04 -12.12 -16.13
N LYS A 156 -2.46 -11.48 -17.23
CA LYS A 156 -2.90 -12.19 -18.45
C LYS A 156 -1.76 -12.94 -19.12
N GLU A 157 -0.60 -12.31 -19.26
CA GLU A 157 0.61 -12.91 -19.87
C GLU A 157 1.12 -14.13 -19.09
N HIS A 158 0.95 -14.11 -17.75
CA HIS A 158 1.34 -15.23 -16.88
C HIS A 158 0.21 -16.21 -16.57
N ALA A 159 -0.95 -16.08 -17.26
CA ALA A 159 -2.14 -16.91 -17.05
C ALA A 159 -2.56 -17.00 -15.56
N LEU A 160 -2.43 -15.91 -14.82
CA LEU A 160 -2.84 -15.84 -13.41
C LEU A 160 -4.35 -15.63 -13.32
N GLN A 161 -5.01 -16.47 -12.56
CA GLN A 161 -6.39 -16.21 -12.16
C GLN A 161 -6.39 -15.13 -11.06
N TYR A 162 -7.32 -14.22 -11.13
CA TYR A 162 -7.57 -13.19 -10.11
C TYR A 162 -9.07 -12.89 -10.03
N TYR A 163 -9.47 -12.30 -8.93
CA TYR A 163 -10.86 -11.93 -8.66
C TYR A 163 -10.98 -10.40 -8.60
N ILE A 164 -12.12 -9.89 -9.04
CA ILE A 164 -12.41 -8.45 -9.00
C ILE A 164 -13.49 -8.22 -7.96
N ASP A 165 -13.19 -7.42 -6.95
CA ASP A 165 -14.15 -7.07 -5.92
C ASP A 165 -15.18 -6.06 -6.45
N ALA A 166 -16.44 -6.47 -6.52
CA ALA A 166 -17.55 -5.64 -7.00
C ALA A 166 -18.25 -4.82 -5.89
N THR A 167 -17.86 -5.01 -4.61
CA THR A 167 -18.65 -4.51 -3.46
C THR A 167 -18.10 -3.28 -2.76
N ASN A 168 -17.11 -2.63 -3.32
CA ASN A 168 -16.45 -1.47 -2.72
C ASN A 168 -17.35 -0.21 -2.73
N LEU A 169 -18.25 -0.04 -1.75
CA LEU A 169 -19.40 0.88 -1.83
C LEU A 169 -19.51 2.02 -0.80
N SER A 170 -18.58 2.23 0.18
CA SER A 170 -18.82 3.26 1.24
C SER A 170 -17.84 4.44 1.26
N ASP A 171 -16.76 4.41 2.00
CA ASP A 171 -15.70 5.46 1.93
C ASP A 171 -14.99 5.46 0.58
N GLU A 172 -15.13 4.37 -0.11
CA GLU A 172 -14.84 4.17 -1.50
C GLU A 172 -15.63 5.09 -2.43
N TYR A 173 -16.80 5.64 -2.08
CA TYR A 173 -17.51 6.48 -3.05
C TYR A 173 -16.61 7.62 -3.53
N THR A 174 -15.93 8.30 -2.62
CA THR A 174 -15.00 9.38 -3.00
C THR A 174 -13.75 8.81 -3.71
N ARG A 175 -13.22 7.69 -3.26
CA ARG A 175 -12.04 7.07 -3.85
C ARG A 175 -12.37 6.43 -5.21
N ASN A 176 -13.47 5.72 -5.33
CA ASN A 176 -13.96 5.13 -6.58
C ASN A 176 -14.33 6.22 -7.59
N GLN A 177 -14.94 7.32 -7.13
CA GLN A 177 -15.21 8.46 -8.00
C GLN A 177 -13.91 9.06 -8.54
N ILE A 178 -12.91 9.31 -7.71
CA ILE A 178 -11.59 9.81 -8.14
C ILE A 178 -10.95 8.82 -9.11
N ARG A 179 -11.04 7.52 -8.85
CA ARG A 179 -10.51 6.49 -9.73
C ARG A 179 -11.15 6.56 -11.11
N HIS A 180 -12.47 6.49 -11.20
CA HIS A 180 -13.19 6.39 -12.46
C HIS A 180 -13.26 7.73 -13.23
N GLU A 181 -13.45 8.85 -12.51
CA GLU A 181 -13.64 10.15 -13.16
C GLU A 181 -12.32 10.87 -13.45
N ILE A 182 -11.26 10.58 -12.71
CA ILE A 182 -10.00 11.32 -12.81
C ILE A 182 -8.84 10.41 -13.20
N VAL A 183 -8.54 9.35 -12.43
CA VAL A 183 -7.29 8.60 -12.59
C VAL A 183 -7.31 7.69 -13.82
N GLU A 184 -8.37 6.92 -14.03
CA GLU A 184 -8.49 6.04 -15.20
C GLU A 184 -8.48 6.79 -16.54
N PRO A 185 -9.16 7.95 -16.70
CA PRO A 185 -9.13 8.71 -17.93
C PRO A 185 -7.81 9.44 -18.19
N MET A 186 -6.90 9.56 -17.19
CA MET A 186 -5.64 10.30 -17.36
C MET A 186 -4.78 9.71 -18.47
N ASN A 187 -4.34 10.57 -19.36
CA ASN A 187 -3.30 10.22 -20.33
C ASN A 187 -1.89 10.23 -19.68
N THR A 188 -0.90 9.72 -20.40
CA THR A 188 0.49 9.61 -19.93
C THR A 188 1.10 10.97 -19.53
N PHE A 189 0.74 12.05 -20.21
CA PHE A 189 1.24 13.39 -19.90
C PHE A 189 0.70 13.89 -18.57
N GLU A 190 -0.59 13.75 -18.34
CA GLU A 190 -1.25 14.13 -17.08
C GLU A 190 -0.71 13.32 -15.91
N ARG A 191 -0.61 11.98 -16.03
CA ARG A 191 0.00 11.11 -15.02
C ARG A 191 1.41 11.56 -14.68
N THR A 192 2.23 11.84 -15.68
CA THR A 192 3.61 12.31 -15.48
C THR A 192 3.66 13.66 -14.76
N ALA A 193 2.73 14.58 -15.05
CA ALA A 193 2.64 15.88 -14.39
C ALA A 193 2.32 15.72 -12.90
N TYR A 194 1.32 14.92 -12.55
CA TYR A 194 0.97 14.62 -11.15
C TYR A 194 2.11 13.94 -10.39
N LEU A 195 2.75 12.94 -10.98
CA LEU A 195 3.88 12.25 -10.35
C LEU A 195 5.07 13.19 -10.09
N ARG A 196 5.33 14.12 -11.02
CA ARG A 196 6.35 15.17 -10.84
C ARG A 196 5.98 16.11 -9.70
N GLU A 197 4.73 16.54 -9.64
CA GLU A 197 4.23 17.42 -8.58
C GLU A 197 4.35 16.76 -7.21
N ILE A 198 3.90 15.50 -7.06
CA ILE A 198 4.03 14.70 -5.84
C ILE A 198 5.50 14.67 -5.39
N LYS A 199 6.41 14.38 -6.32
CA LYS A 199 7.85 14.31 -6.02
C LYS A 199 8.40 15.65 -5.54
N GLN A 200 8.02 16.76 -6.19
CA GLN A 200 8.46 18.11 -5.81
C GLN A 200 7.93 18.51 -4.43
N ARG A 201 6.64 18.29 -4.16
CA ARG A 201 6.04 18.59 -2.86
C ARG A 201 6.69 17.78 -1.74
N ASN A 202 6.94 16.49 -1.96
CA ASN A 202 7.61 15.65 -0.98
C ASN A 202 9.06 16.07 -0.73
N ALA A 203 9.79 16.55 -1.74
CA ALA A 203 11.12 17.09 -1.56
C ALA A 203 11.10 18.35 -0.66
N ILE A 204 10.16 19.29 -0.90
CA ILE A 204 9.97 20.48 -0.05
C ILE A 204 9.64 20.08 1.41
N MET A 205 8.74 19.10 1.60
CA MET A 205 8.39 18.62 2.93
C MET A 205 9.59 17.97 3.65
N GLN A 206 10.43 17.26 2.92
CA GLN A 206 11.65 16.67 3.47
C GLN A 206 12.66 17.73 3.89
N GLU A 207 12.87 18.76 3.10
CA GLU A 207 13.74 19.90 3.44
C GLU A 207 13.25 20.62 4.70
N ARG A 208 11.95 20.91 4.79
CA ARG A 208 11.33 21.51 5.99
C ARG A 208 11.58 20.67 7.24
N ARG A 209 11.36 19.35 7.14
CA ARG A 209 11.62 18.44 8.26
C ARG A 209 13.09 18.39 8.67
N CYS A 210 14.00 18.42 7.71
CA CYS A 210 15.44 18.48 8.03
C CYS A 210 15.79 19.76 8.78
N ARG A 211 15.25 20.90 8.36
CA ARG A 211 15.47 22.19 9.07
C ARG A 211 14.94 22.13 10.50
N VAL A 212 13.69 21.70 10.68
CA VAL A 212 13.07 21.58 12.02
C VAL A 212 13.87 20.65 12.92
N LYS A 213 14.30 19.48 12.40
CA LYS A 213 15.15 18.54 13.17
C LYS A 213 16.49 19.15 13.57
N THR A 214 17.10 19.98 12.75
CA THR A 214 18.34 20.69 13.08
C THR A 214 18.10 21.64 14.24
N TYR A 215 17.04 22.46 14.19
CA TYR A 215 16.69 23.34 15.30
C TYR A 215 16.44 22.61 16.62
N ILE A 216 15.75 21.46 16.59
CA ILE A 216 15.47 20.64 17.77
C ILE A 216 16.76 20.02 18.35
N ARG A 217 17.68 19.53 17.50
CA ARG A 217 18.93 18.89 17.95
C ARG A 217 19.90 19.84 18.63
N GLU A 218 19.88 21.11 18.27
CA GLU A 218 20.73 22.12 18.86
C GLU A 218 20.26 22.57 20.25
N GLU A 219 19.16 21.97 20.79
CA GLU A 219 18.52 22.32 22.08
C GLU A 219 18.26 23.82 22.28
N LYS A 220 18.34 24.58 21.19
CA LYS A 220 18.19 26.02 21.13
C LYS A 220 17.03 26.42 20.24
N ILE A 221 15.82 26.06 20.62
CA ILE A 221 14.71 26.88 20.18
C ILE A 221 14.73 28.14 21.07
N LEU A 222 15.66 29.02 20.81
CA LEU A 222 15.56 30.40 21.27
C LEU A 222 14.24 30.95 20.69
N LEU A 223 13.51 31.71 21.48
CA LEU A 223 12.23 32.30 21.05
C LEU A 223 12.36 33.09 19.73
N GLU A 224 13.55 33.68 19.50
CA GLU A 224 13.93 34.37 18.26
C GLU A 224 13.99 33.43 17.05
N THR A 225 14.59 32.24 17.21
CA THR A 225 14.66 31.21 16.15
C THR A 225 13.26 30.66 15.83
N TYR A 226 12.44 30.44 16.87
CA TYR A 226 11.05 30.02 16.68
C TYR A 226 10.23 31.06 15.92
N ARG A 227 10.43 32.36 16.19
CA ARG A 227 9.78 33.46 15.48
C ARG A 227 10.23 33.60 14.03
N ALA A 228 11.48 33.19 13.74
CA ALA A 228 12.05 33.21 12.39
C ALA A 228 11.60 32.01 11.51
N LEU A 229 11.02 30.96 12.11
CA LEU A 229 10.42 29.86 11.36
C LEU A 229 9.22 30.35 10.55
N SER A 230 9.05 29.83 9.35
CA SER A 230 7.83 30.06 8.58
C SER A 230 6.58 29.57 9.33
N GLN A 231 5.42 30.09 8.98
CA GLN A 231 4.18 29.69 9.62
C GLN A 231 3.92 28.17 9.46
N ASP A 232 4.43 27.58 8.39
CA ASP A 232 4.32 26.15 8.07
C ASP A 232 5.34 25.26 8.82
N ASP A 233 6.38 25.85 9.39
CA ASP A 233 7.43 25.15 10.14
C ASP A 233 7.20 25.21 11.67
N ARG A 234 6.21 25.99 12.14
CA ARG A 234 5.80 26.13 13.56
C ARG A 234 4.78 25.09 13.95
#